data_67c02203d60eccd058447afc20560c0b
#
_entry.id   67c02203d60eccd058447afc20560c0b
#
_cell.length_a   1.000
_cell.length_b   1.000
_cell.length_c   1.000
_cell.angle_alpha   90.00
_cell.angle_beta   90.00
_cell.angle_gamma   90.00
#
_symmetry.space_group_name_H-M   'P 1'
#
loop_
_entity.id
_entity.type
_entity.pdbx_description
1 polymer ?
#
loop_
_entity_poly.entity_id
_entity_poly.type
_entity_poly.pdbx_seq_one_letter_code
_entity_poly.pdbx_strand_id
1 'polypeptide(L)'
;VKMKVSYGSCQIVKTSEDGKVDGINFTITGNGINQTVTTANGGKFQIDNLMPGIYTVTEQSYDKYEPQETHRVTVVAGQIAKVTFNNKLKRGDLQVVKSSEDNLVEGVKFHLFGTSLSGDAVDQYAVTDKNGVATFKDVLISGSEPYTLEEVDTAIRYVVPKNQTAPVKWKEVTTRNFNNILKKFTVTVTKSDAEKGEAQGNAKLSGAVYGIYKGETLVDKYVTDE
;
A
#
# COMPACT_ATOMS: atom_id res chain seq x y z
N VAL A 1 40.68 -13.29 53.68
CA VAL A 1 39.53 -12.39 53.36
C VAL A 1 38.78 -12.98 52.18
N LYS A 2 37.54 -13.50 52.37
CA LYS A 2 36.69 -13.88 51.26
C LYS A 2 36.17 -12.61 50.58
N MET A 3 36.61 -12.32 49.38
CA MET A 3 36.01 -11.25 48.60
C MET A 3 34.54 -11.61 48.28
N LYS A 4 33.61 -10.76 48.69
CA LYS A 4 32.20 -10.88 48.35
C LYS A 4 32.01 -10.35 46.92
N VAL A 5 31.61 -11.20 45.99
CA VAL A 5 31.25 -10.77 44.67
C VAL A 5 29.93 -9.97 44.74
N SER A 6 29.95 -8.73 44.26
CA SER A 6 28.77 -7.87 44.17
C SER A 6 28.25 -7.91 42.73
N TYR A 7 26.97 -8.23 42.59
CA TYR A 7 26.27 -8.33 41.30
C TYR A 7 25.46 -7.08 41.02
N GLY A 8 25.19 -6.84 39.76
CA GLY A 8 24.23 -5.85 39.26
C GLY A 8 23.10 -6.51 38.51
N SER A 9 22.24 -5.72 37.90
CA SER A 9 21.09 -6.16 37.10
C SER A 9 21.02 -5.42 35.77
N CYS A 10 20.36 -6.02 34.77
CA CYS A 10 20.00 -5.39 33.52
C CYS A 10 18.49 -5.47 33.33
N GLN A 11 17.85 -4.35 33.08
CA GLN A 11 16.41 -4.27 32.75
C GLN A 11 16.22 -3.84 31.32
N ILE A 12 15.51 -4.66 30.53
CA ILE A 12 15.03 -4.34 29.20
C ILE A 12 13.67 -3.67 29.35
N VAL A 13 13.46 -2.55 28.67
CA VAL A 13 12.17 -1.84 28.56
C VAL A 13 11.80 -1.75 27.11
N LYS A 14 10.68 -2.37 26.74
CA LYS A 14 10.16 -2.44 25.38
C LYS A 14 8.99 -1.51 25.19
N THR A 15 9.04 -0.70 24.13
CA THR A 15 7.91 0.05 23.57
C THR A 15 7.69 -0.35 22.11
N SER A 16 6.49 -0.15 21.58
CA SER A 16 6.17 -0.50 20.22
C SER A 16 5.05 0.39 19.70
N GLU A 17 5.16 0.78 18.42
CA GLU A 17 4.15 1.58 17.72
C GLU A 17 2.77 0.89 17.71
N ASP A 18 2.72 -0.44 17.60
CA ASP A 18 1.47 -1.22 17.61
C ASP A 18 1.01 -1.63 19.01
N GLY A 19 1.68 -1.16 20.06
CA GLY A 19 1.37 -1.47 21.46
C GLY A 19 1.72 -2.91 21.88
N LYS A 20 2.28 -3.74 20.99
CA LYS A 20 2.67 -5.12 21.31
C LYS A 20 4.06 -5.15 21.90
N VAL A 21 4.13 -5.22 23.21
CA VAL A 21 5.40 -5.10 23.98
C VAL A 21 5.76 -6.37 24.74
N ASP A 22 4.80 -7.25 25.02
CA ASP A 22 5.00 -8.54 25.66
C ASP A 22 5.25 -9.65 24.65
N GLY A 23 5.99 -10.69 25.04
CA GLY A 23 6.34 -11.81 24.17
C GLY A 23 7.45 -11.49 23.16
N ILE A 24 8.18 -10.39 23.33
CA ILE A 24 9.32 -10.02 22.47
C ILE A 24 10.59 -10.66 23.02
N ASN A 25 11.32 -11.34 22.15
CA ASN A 25 12.54 -12.06 22.50
C ASN A 25 13.78 -11.20 22.34
N PHE A 26 14.69 -11.33 23.30
CA PHE A 26 16.00 -10.69 23.30
C PHE A 26 17.08 -11.71 23.63
N THR A 27 18.25 -11.54 23.02
CA THR A 27 19.45 -12.27 23.39
C THR A 27 20.39 -11.35 24.15
N ILE A 28 20.86 -11.80 25.33
CA ILE A 28 21.83 -11.09 26.15
C ILE A 28 23.09 -11.91 26.16
N THR A 29 24.22 -11.30 25.79
CA THR A 29 25.55 -11.92 25.77
C THR A 29 26.57 -11.06 26.52
N GLY A 30 27.50 -11.69 27.20
CA GLY A 30 28.60 -11.04 27.93
C GLY A 30 29.02 -11.82 29.18
N ASN A 31 30.27 -11.71 29.59
CA ASN A 31 30.81 -12.38 30.77
C ASN A 31 30.45 -13.87 30.90
N GLY A 32 30.49 -14.60 29.77
CA GLY A 32 30.16 -16.03 29.72
C GLY A 32 28.65 -16.33 29.67
N ILE A 33 27.77 -15.32 29.62
CA ILE A 33 26.32 -15.49 29.46
C ILE A 33 25.96 -15.39 27.99
N ASN A 34 25.09 -16.32 27.56
CA ASN A 34 24.36 -16.28 26.28
C ASN A 34 22.96 -16.79 26.58
N GLN A 35 22.02 -15.88 26.79
CA GLN A 35 20.66 -16.21 27.23
C GLN A 35 19.63 -15.49 26.41
N THR A 36 18.58 -16.21 26.04
CA THR A 36 17.36 -15.64 25.44
C THR A 36 16.34 -15.36 26.53
N VAL A 37 15.77 -14.17 26.50
CA VAL A 37 14.75 -13.69 27.43
C VAL A 37 13.55 -13.13 26.66
N THR A 38 12.39 -13.11 27.30
CA THR A 38 11.14 -12.68 26.66
C THR A 38 10.47 -11.65 27.55
N THR A 39 10.02 -10.54 26.96
CA THR A 39 9.33 -9.48 27.69
C THR A 39 7.96 -9.91 28.17
N ALA A 40 7.57 -9.39 29.32
CA ALA A 40 6.27 -9.58 29.97
C ALA A 40 5.91 -8.34 30.81
N ASN A 41 4.72 -8.33 31.38
CA ASN A 41 4.28 -7.30 32.33
C ASN A 41 4.45 -5.86 31.82
N GLY A 42 3.97 -5.61 30.59
CA GLY A 42 4.07 -4.29 29.97
C GLY A 42 5.43 -4.02 29.32
N GLY A 43 6.02 -5.03 28.68
CA GLY A 43 7.23 -4.90 27.88
C GLY A 43 8.52 -4.84 28.69
N LYS A 44 8.57 -5.50 29.81
CA LYS A 44 9.75 -5.49 30.67
C LYS A 44 10.35 -6.89 30.84
N PHE A 45 11.66 -6.92 31.03
CA PHE A 45 12.39 -8.09 31.51
C PHE A 45 13.59 -7.62 32.32
N GLN A 46 13.81 -8.21 33.45
CA GLN A 46 14.99 -7.93 34.30
C GLN A 46 15.78 -9.19 34.55
N ILE A 47 17.09 -9.11 34.35
CA ILE A 47 18.05 -10.14 34.75
C ILE A 47 18.82 -9.62 35.93
N ASP A 48 18.83 -10.39 37.01
CA ASP A 48 19.56 -10.13 38.22
C ASP A 48 20.82 -10.99 38.30
N ASN A 49 21.66 -10.70 39.29
CA ASN A 49 22.89 -11.45 39.61
C ASN A 49 23.90 -11.49 38.44
N LEU A 50 23.99 -10.40 37.69
CA LEU A 50 24.99 -10.24 36.64
C LEU A 50 26.30 -9.76 37.21
N MET A 51 27.41 -10.36 36.79
CA MET A 51 28.73 -9.82 37.09
C MET A 51 28.91 -8.44 36.48
N PRO A 52 29.54 -7.48 37.17
CA PRO A 52 29.84 -6.19 36.57
C PRO A 52 30.64 -6.35 35.28
N GLY A 53 30.28 -5.56 34.25
CA GLY A 53 30.91 -5.62 32.94
C GLY A 53 30.01 -5.17 31.82
N ILE A 54 30.45 -5.37 30.58
CA ILE A 54 29.73 -4.98 29.38
C ILE A 54 28.96 -6.18 28.85
N TYR A 55 27.67 -5.95 28.57
CA TYR A 55 26.77 -6.92 27.94
C TYR A 55 26.23 -6.36 26.65
N THR A 56 25.87 -7.25 25.76
CA THR A 56 25.24 -6.93 24.49
C THR A 56 23.81 -7.45 24.50
N VAL A 57 22.85 -6.60 24.18
CA VAL A 57 21.42 -6.91 24.11
C VAL A 57 20.94 -6.74 22.69
N THR A 58 20.37 -7.79 22.11
CA THR A 58 19.88 -7.83 20.74
C THR A 58 18.42 -8.28 20.71
N GLU A 59 17.56 -7.52 20.08
CA GLU A 59 16.17 -7.93 19.84
C GLU A 59 16.11 -8.95 18.69
N GLN A 60 15.27 -9.97 18.81
CA GLN A 60 14.96 -10.88 17.71
C GLN A 60 14.29 -10.11 16.57
N SER A 61 14.66 -10.39 15.31
CA SER A 61 14.05 -9.77 14.15
C SER A 61 12.62 -10.28 13.94
N TYR A 62 11.71 -9.36 13.60
CA TYR A 62 10.33 -9.64 13.24
C TYR A 62 10.01 -8.98 11.89
N ASP A 63 9.31 -9.69 11.00
CA ASP A 63 9.07 -9.24 9.63
C ASP A 63 8.32 -7.89 9.53
N LYS A 64 7.43 -7.64 10.48
CA LYS A 64 6.62 -6.40 10.50
C LYS A 64 7.34 -5.17 11.04
N TYR A 65 8.43 -5.36 11.81
CA TYR A 65 9.16 -4.25 12.44
C TYR A 65 10.42 -3.90 11.68
N GLU A 66 10.78 -2.62 11.73
CA GLU A 66 12.10 -2.18 11.31
C GLU A 66 13.17 -2.86 12.15
N PRO A 67 14.34 -3.23 11.57
CA PRO A 67 15.43 -3.82 12.33
C PRO A 67 15.88 -2.92 13.47
N GLN A 68 16.14 -3.53 14.63
CA GLN A 68 16.71 -2.86 15.80
C GLN A 68 18.24 -3.02 15.81
N GLU A 69 18.93 -1.97 16.26
CA GLU A 69 20.36 -2.06 16.55
C GLU A 69 20.61 -2.87 17.81
N THR A 70 21.77 -3.52 17.88
CA THR A 70 22.26 -4.16 19.08
C THR A 70 22.75 -3.10 20.07
N HIS A 71 22.31 -3.19 21.32
CA HIS A 71 22.71 -2.27 22.38
C HIS A 71 23.78 -2.87 23.28
N ARG A 72 24.80 -2.08 23.58
CA ARG A 72 25.78 -2.40 24.62
C ARG A 72 25.34 -1.72 25.91
N VAL A 73 25.35 -2.48 26.99
CA VAL A 73 24.98 -1.99 28.33
C VAL A 73 26.07 -2.34 29.35
N THR A 74 26.43 -1.38 30.18
CA THR A 74 27.40 -1.60 31.28
C THR A 74 26.62 -1.88 32.56
N VAL A 75 26.84 -3.06 33.11
CA VAL A 75 26.33 -3.47 34.42
C VAL A 75 27.31 -3.11 35.49
N VAL A 76 26.83 -2.39 36.52
CA VAL A 76 27.61 -1.98 37.70
C VAL A 76 27.05 -2.68 38.95
N ALA A 77 27.92 -3.07 39.85
CA ALA A 77 27.53 -3.72 41.10
C ALA A 77 26.52 -2.88 41.91
N GLY A 78 25.44 -3.51 42.35
CA GLY A 78 24.38 -2.87 43.13
C GLY A 78 23.45 -1.95 42.36
N GLN A 79 23.58 -1.89 41.02
CA GLN A 79 22.77 -1.03 40.17
C GLN A 79 21.96 -1.83 39.15
N ILE A 80 20.88 -1.21 38.66
CA ILE A 80 20.08 -1.71 37.56
C ILE A 80 20.41 -0.89 36.29
N ALA A 81 21.08 -1.52 35.33
CA ALA A 81 21.33 -0.93 34.03
C ALA A 81 20.08 -1.09 33.16
N LYS A 82 19.54 0.01 32.60
CA LYS A 82 18.35 -0.01 31.73
C LYS A 82 18.74 0.13 30.27
N VAL A 83 18.08 -0.65 29.43
CA VAL A 83 18.15 -0.55 27.98
C VAL A 83 16.75 -0.52 27.40
N THR A 84 16.50 0.43 26.48
CA THR A 84 15.17 0.65 25.88
C THR A 84 15.22 0.32 24.40
N PHE A 85 14.20 -0.41 23.93
CA PHE A 85 13.95 -0.71 22.53
C PHE A 85 12.57 -0.20 22.14
N ASN A 86 12.46 0.41 20.97
CA ASN A 86 11.20 0.89 20.43
C ASN A 86 10.98 0.31 19.02
N ASN A 87 9.94 -0.49 18.83
CA ASN A 87 9.61 -1.05 17.52
C ASN A 87 8.75 -0.10 16.70
N LYS A 88 9.20 0.12 15.47
CA LYS A 88 8.45 0.81 14.42
C LYS A 88 7.99 -0.17 13.37
N LEU A 89 6.78 0.00 12.89
CA LEU A 89 6.23 -0.80 11.79
C LEU A 89 6.89 -0.40 10.46
N LYS A 90 7.20 -1.39 9.63
CA LYS A 90 7.73 -1.18 8.29
C LYS A 90 6.69 -0.54 7.38
N ARG A 91 7.11 0.41 6.56
CA ARG A 91 6.31 1.14 5.58
C ARG A 91 7.00 1.23 4.24
N GLY A 92 6.21 1.42 3.22
CA GLY A 92 6.64 1.77 1.87
C GLY A 92 5.65 2.72 1.23
N ASP A 93 5.91 3.10 -0.01
CA ASP A 93 5.07 3.99 -0.80
C ASP A 93 4.42 3.23 -1.96
N LEU A 94 3.30 3.75 -2.45
CA LEU A 94 2.67 3.28 -3.67
C LEU A 94 2.36 4.46 -4.57
N GLN A 95 2.68 4.32 -5.85
CA GLN A 95 2.44 5.33 -6.88
C GLN A 95 1.53 4.76 -7.96
N VAL A 96 0.49 5.53 -8.31
CA VAL A 96 -0.33 5.28 -9.50
C VAL A 96 0.10 6.21 -10.60
N VAL A 97 0.31 5.67 -11.79
CA VAL A 97 0.53 6.43 -13.03
C VAL A 97 -0.72 6.26 -13.89
N LYS A 98 -1.44 7.36 -14.06
CA LYS A 98 -2.70 7.42 -14.79
C LYS A 98 -2.48 7.88 -16.23
N SER A 99 -3.07 7.17 -17.18
CA SER A 99 -3.24 7.60 -18.57
C SER A 99 -4.70 7.58 -18.96
N SER A 100 -5.04 8.23 -20.06
CA SER A 100 -6.40 8.29 -20.60
C SER A 100 -6.37 8.56 -22.11
N GLU A 101 -7.31 7.99 -22.86
CA GLU A 101 -7.43 8.22 -24.31
C GLU A 101 -7.72 9.69 -24.66
N ASP A 102 -8.32 10.46 -23.75
CA ASP A 102 -8.60 11.91 -23.94
C ASP A 102 -7.57 12.82 -23.26
N ASN A 103 -6.46 12.26 -22.74
CA ASN A 103 -5.40 12.95 -22.01
C ASN A 103 -5.85 13.69 -20.73
N LEU A 104 -7.05 13.41 -20.22
CA LEU A 104 -7.52 13.97 -18.96
C LEU A 104 -7.11 13.04 -17.79
N VAL A 105 -6.01 13.39 -17.12
CA VAL A 105 -5.38 12.53 -16.11
C VAL A 105 -5.37 13.14 -14.71
N GLU A 106 -5.64 14.43 -14.56
CA GLU A 106 -5.66 15.14 -13.28
C GLU A 106 -6.97 14.93 -12.52
N GLY A 107 -6.93 14.88 -11.20
CA GLY A 107 -8.11 14.82 -10.33
C GLY A 107 -8.76 13.43 -10.26
N VAL A 108 -8.12 12.38 -10.76
CA VAL A 108 -8.64 11.01 -10.69
C VAL A 108 -8.32 10.42 -9.32
N LYS A 109 -9.36 9.93 -8.64
CA LYS A 109 -9.26 9.42 -7.27
C LYS A 109 -9.05 7.91 -7.24
N PHE A 110 -8.13 7.49 -6.40
CA PHE A 110 -7.80 6.08 -6.16
C PHE A 110 -7.99 5.72 -4.69
N HIS A 111 -8.40 4.48 -4.46
CA HIS A 111 -8.61 3.89 -3.14
C HIS A 111 -7.70 2.67 -2.97
N LEU A 112 -6.90 2.67 -1.91
CA LEU A 112 -6.04 1.57 -1.50
C LEU A 112 -6.58 0.99 -0.20
N PHE A 113 -6.87 -0.32 -0.16
CA PHE A 113 -7.43 -0.93 1.04
C PHE A 113 -7.03 -2.40 1.19
N GLY A 114 -7.06 -2.85 2.42
CA GLY A 114 -6.76 -4.22 2.82
C GLY A 114 -6.21 -4.29 4.24
N THR A 115 -5.57 -5.41 4.55
CA THR A 115 -4.98 -5.66 5.88
C THR A 115 -3.47 -5.74 5.76
N SER A 116 -2.75 -4.98 6.59
CA SER A 116 -1.29 -4.96 6.65
C SER A 116 -0.72 -6.24 7.27
N LEU A 117 0.60 -6.43 7.13
CA LEU A 117 1.32 -7.54 7.79
C LEU A 117 1.16 -7.49 9.32
N SER A 118 1.06 -6.31 9.91
CA SER A 118 0.83 -6.13 11.34
C SER A 118 -0.61 -6.44 11.79
N GLY A 119 -1.54 -6.66 10.84
CA GLY A 119 -2.95 -6.90 11.12
C GLY A 119 -3.81 -5.63 11.17
N ASP A 120 -3.21 -4.45 11.00
CA ASP A 120 -3.93 -3.19 10.95
C ASP A 120 -4.60 -3.00 9.59
N ALA A 121 -5.79 -2.41 9.58
CA ALA A 121 -6.48 -2.06 8.35
C ALA A 121 -5.77 -0.89 7.66
N VAL A 122 -5.65 -0.98 6.33
CA VAL A 122 -5.23 0.11 5.46
C VAL A 122 -6.44 0.53 4.64
N ASP A 123 -6.77 1.81 4.67
CA ASP A 123 -7.91 2.42 3.96
C ASP A 123 -7.54 3.87 3.63
N GLN A 124 -6.93 4.06 2.45
CA GLN A 124 -6.34 5.34 2.06
C GLN A 124 -6.81 5.75 0.67
N TYR A 125 -6.87 7.05 0.44
CA TYR A 125 -7.21 7.65 -0.84
C TYR A 125 -6.09 8.56 -1.32
N ALA A 126 -5.90 8.61 -2.63
CA ALA A 126 -5.01 9.55 -3.29
C ALA A 126 -5.64 10.05 -4.59
N VAL A 127 -5.26 11.25 -5.01
CA VAL A 127 -5.78 11.90 -6.21
C VAL A 127 -4.61 12.23 -7.13
N THR A 128 -4.80 12.03 -8.44
CA THR A 128 -3.76 12.32 -9.42
C THR A 128 -3.53 13.82 -9.58
N ASP A 129 -2.26 14.19 -9.70
CA ASP A 129 -1.81 15.51 -10.06
C ASP A 129 -1.95 15.78 -11.58
N LYS A 130 -1.48 16.95 -12.02
CA LYS A 130 -1.46 17.37 -13.43
C LYS A 130 -0.69 16.42 -14.36
N ASN A 131 0.24 15.64 -13.81
CA ASN A 131 1.02 14.65 -14.54
C ASN A 131 0.37 13.25 -14.53
N GLY A 132 -0.80 13.11 -13.91
CA GLY A 132 -1.50 11.84 -13.77
C GLY A 132 -0.91 10.94 -12.68
N VAL A 133 -0.20 11.48 -11.70
CA VAL A 133 0.44 10.72 -10.63
C VAL A 133 -0.33 10.88 -9.33
N ALA A 134 -0.78 9.77 -8.74
CA ALA A 134 -1.29 9.72 -7.37
C ALA A 134 -0.32 8.94 -6.49
N THR A 135 -0.05 9.44 -5.27
CA THR A 135 0.92 8.82 -4.37
C THR A 135 0.30 8.55 -3.01
N PHE A 136 0.44 7.30 -2.56
CA PHE A 136 0.16 6.88 -1.19
C PHE A 136 1.49 6.80 -0.44
N LYS A 137 1.66 7.66 0.58
CA LYS A 137 2.88 7.76 1.38
C LYS A 137 2.77 6.99 2.68
N ASP A 138 3.91 6.46 3.16
CA ASP A 138 4.05 5.83 4.46
C ASP A 138 2.98 4.75 4.74
N VAL A 139 2.73 3.92 3.73
CA VAL A 139 1.77 2.82 3.82
C VAL A 139 2.40 1.65 4.58
N LEU A 140 1.69 1.09 5.55
CA LEU A 140 2.10 -0.14 6.22
C LEU A 140 2.33 -1.25 5.19
N ILE A 141 3.38 -2.06 5.36
CA ILE A 141 3.68 -3.14 4.42
C ILE A 141 2.58 -4.19 4.42
N SER A 142 2.30 -4.73 3.23
CA SER A 142 1.43 -5.89 3.07
C SER A 142 2.17 -7.18 3.42
N GLY A 143 1.41 -8.22 3.79
CA GLY A 143 1.93 -9.56 4.00
C GLY A 143 1.87 -10.39 2.71
N SER A 144 1.51 -11.67 2.85
CA SER A 144 1.21 -12.58 1.74
C SER A 144 0.04 -12.09 0.89
N GLU A 145 -0.93 -11.42 1.51
CA GLU A 145 -2.08 -10.83 0.83
C GLU A 145 -1.77 -9.37 0.46
N PRO A 146 -1.69 -9.03 -0.84
CA PRO A 146 -1.52 -7.66 -1.28
C PRO A 146 -2.77 -6.82 -1.01
N TYR A 147 -2.62 -5.50 -0.98
CA TYR A 147 -3.75 -4.58 -0.97
C TYR A 147 -4.51 -4.64 -2.28
N THR A 148 -5.76 -4.16 -2.26
CA THR A 148 -6.55 -3.86 -3.45
C THR A 148 -6.43 -2.37 -3.75
N LEU A 149 -6.23 -2.06 -5.02
CA LEU A 149 -6.17 -0.70 -5.55
C LEU A 149 -7.25 -0.55 -6.63
N GLU A 150 -8.11 0.46 -6.49
CA GLU A 150 -9.19 0.75 -7.41
C GLU A 150 -9.25 2.23 -7.77
N GLU A 151 -9.68 2.53 -8.98
CA GLU A 151 -10.13 3.87 -9.36
C GLU A 151 -11.57 4.04 -8.88
N VAL A 152 -11.86 5.14 -8.19
CA VAL A 152 -13.20 5.46 -7.67
C VAL A 152 -13.79 6.66 -8.39
N ASP A 153 -15.11 6.70 -8.44
CA ASP A 153 -15.84 7.78 -9.10
C ASP A 153 -15.45 7.98 -10.57
N THR A 154 -15.15 6.85 -11.28
CA THR A 154 -14.79 6.89 -12.70
C THR A 154 -15.83 7.64 -13.52
N ALA A 155 -15.42 8.65 -14.27
CA ALA A 155 -16.32 9.46 -15.07
C ALA A 155 -17.11 8.58 -16.07
N ILE A 156 -18.41 8.87 -16.24
CA ILE A 156 -19.36 8.05 -16.99
C ILE A 156 -18.93 7.76 -18.43
N ARG A 157 -18.12 8.63 -19.03
CA ARG A 157 -17.59 8.47 -20.39
C ARG A 157 -16.57 7.34 -20.55
N TYR A 158 -15.99 6.86 -19.43
CA TYR A 158 -14.98 5.79 -19.44
C TYR A 158 -15.58 4.43 -19.12
N VAL A 159 -14.90 3.39 -19.62
CA VAL A 159 -15.03 2.04 -19.11
C VAL A 159 -14.36 2.01 -17.74
N VAL A 160 -15.06 1.51 -16.71
CA VAL A 160 -14.50 1.38 -15.36
C VAL A 160 -13.31 0.43 -15.39
N PRO A 161 -12.10 0.88 -14.99
CA PRO A 161 -10.93 0.01 -14.99
C PRO A 161 -11.09 -1.11 -13.94
N LYS A 162 -10.44 -2.25 -14.20
CA LYS A 162 -10.40 -3.35 -13.23
C LYS A 162 -9.52 -2.97 -12.05
N ASN A 163 -9.92 -3.42 -10.86
CA ASN A 163 -9.09 -3.33 -9.66
C ASN A 163 -7.79 -4.10 -9.86
N GLN A 164 -6.72 -3.61 -9.22
CA GLN A 164 -5.40 -4.24 -9.24
C GLN A 164 -4.98 -4.62 -7.83
N THR A 165 -4.15 -5.65 -7.72
CA THR A 165 -3.44 -5.96 -6.48
C THR A 165 -2.21 -5.07 -6.34
N ALA A 166 -1.92 -4.64 -5.13
CA ALA A 166 -0.81 -3.74 -4.84
C ALA A 166 -0.06 -4.19 -3.57
N PRO A 167 1.03 -4.98 -3.70
CA PRO A 167 1.90 -5.26 -2.57
C PRO A 167 2.69 -4.00 -2.21
N VAL A 168 2.82 -3.74 -0.92
CA VAL A 168 3.68 -2.67 -0.40
C VAL A 168 4.82 -3.30 0.39
N LYS A 169 6.06 -2.96 0.05
CA LYS A 169 7.28 -3.47 0.65
C LYS A 169 8.05 -2.37 1.37
N TRP A 170 8.82 -2.76 2.37
CA TRP A 170 9.57 -1.82 3.19
C TRP A 170 10.58 -1.00 2.39
N LYS A 171 10.48 0.34 2.53
CA LYS A 171 11.34 1.32 1.85
C LYS A 171 11.33 1.23 0.32
N GLU A 172 10.32 0.60 -0.26
CA GLU A 172 10.15 0.53 -1.71
C GLU A 172 8.97 1.39 -2.16
N VAL A 173 8.98 1.74 -3.45
CA VAL A 173 7.85 2.37 -4.13
C VAL A 173 7.24 1.35 -5.09
N THR A 174 6.01 0.94 -4.82
CA THR A 174 5.25 0.10 -5.75
C THR A 174 4.54 0.97 -6.77
N THR A 175 4.69 0.69 -8.06
CA THR A 175 4.01 1.44 -9.13
C THR A 175 2.92 0.60 -9.76
N ARG A 176 1.74 1.23 -10.01
CA ARG A 176 0.63 0.66 -10.77
C ARG A 176 0.16 1.63 -11.85
N ASN A 177 -0.15 1.09 -13.03
CA ASN A 177 -0.61 1.87 -14.17
C ASN A 177 -2.10 1.65 -14.38
N PHE A 178 -2.85 2.73 -14.55
CA PHE A 178 -4.27 2.71 -14.90
C PHE A 178 -4.48 3.53 -16.18
N ASN A 179 -5.24 2.97 -17.10
CA ASN A 179 -5.60 3.65 -18.34
C ASN A 179 -7.12 3.74 -18.48
N ASN A 180 -7.65 4.94 -18.70
CA ASN A 180 -9.06 5.13 -18.98
C ASN A 180 -9.34 5.10 -20.47
N ILE A 181 -10.23 4.18 -20.84
CA ILE A 181 -10.69 3.95 -22.21
C ILE A 181 -12.07 4.58 -22.37
N LEU A 182 -12.26 5.38 -23.41
CA LEU A 182 -13.55 5.98 -23.72
C LEU A 182 -14.56 4.89 -24.12
N LYS A 183 -15.78 5.00 -23.61
CA LYS A 183 -16.90 4.19 -24.08
C LYS A 183 -17.22 4.56 -25.53
N LYS A 184 -17.32 3.56 -26.39
CA LYS A 184 -17.63 3.70 -27.81
C LYS A 184 -18.92 2.94 -28.12
N PHE A 185 -19.65 3.40 -29.08
CA PHE A 185 -20.86 2.73 -29.61
C PHE A 185 -20.85 2.79 -31.11
N THR A 186 -21.60 1.89 -31.72
CA THR A 186 -21.85 1.86 -33.17
C THR A 186 -23.28 2.27 -33.42
N VAL A 187 -23.49 3.13 -34.40
CA VAL A 187 -24.81 3.48 -34.89
C VAL A 187 -24.95 2.84 -36.27
N THR A 188 -25.98 2.03 -36.43
CA THR A 188 -26.39 1.49 -37.75
C THR A 188 -27.65 2.20 -38.18
N VAL A 189 -27.64 2.79 -39.37
CA VAL A 189 -28.78 3.41 -39.98
C VAL A 189 -29.19 2.59 -41.18
N THR A 190 -30.43 2.07 -41.17
CA THR A 190 -31.02 1.36 -42.31
C THR A 190 -32.07 2.24 -42.97
N LYS A 191 -31.91 2.52 -44.24
CA LYS A 191 -32.90 3.22 -45.04
C LYS A 191 -33.79 2.19 -45.73
N SER A 192 -35.08 2.35 -45.60
CA SER A 192 -36.09 1.55 -46.34
C SER A 192 -37.12 2.44 -46.97
N ASP A 193 -37.77 1.92 -48.00
CA ASP A 193 -39.00 2.54 -48.57
C ASP A 193 -40.17 2.28 -47.62
N ALA A 194 -41.03 3.31 -47.43
CA ALA A 194 -42.12 3.22 -46.46
C ALA A 194 -43.25 2.25 -46.89
N GLU A 195 -43.43 2.00 -48.19
CA GLU A 195 -44.55 1.20 -48.71
C GLU A 195 -44.11 -0.25 -48.98
N LYS A 196 -42.93 -0.48 -49.55
CA LYS A 196 -42.55 -1.79 -50.08
C LYS A 196 -41.17 -2.32 -49.51
N GLY A 197 -40.43 -1.52 -48.76
CA GLY A 197 -39.09 -1.88 -48.29
C GLY A 197 -38.01 -1.88 -49.37
N GLU A 198 -38.35 -1.70 -50.62
CA GLU A 198 -37.46 -1.65 -51.78
C GLU A 198 -37.51 -0.28 -52.46
N ALA A 199 -36.44 0.08 -53.19
CA ALA A 199 -36.40 1.34 -53.93
C ALA A 199 -37.44 1.39 -54.98
N GLN A 200 -38.20 2.51 -55.14
CA GLN A 200 -39.25 2.71 -56.13
C GLN A 200 -38.98 3.90 -57.04
N GLY A 201 -39.22 3.71 -58.34
CA GLY A 201 -39.03 4.74 -59.34
C GLY A 201 -37.56 5.20 -59.41
N ASN A 202 -37.34 6.51 -59.31
CA ASN A 202 -36.01 7.10 -59.31
C ASN A 202 -35.37 7.22 -57.85
N ALA A 203 -36.09 6.80 -56.80
CA ALA A 203 -35.58 6.81 -55.44
C ALA A 203 -34.58 5.65 -55.24
N LYS A 204 -33.47 5.95 -54.64
CA LYS A 204 -32.44 4.95 -54.30
C LYS A 204 -32.32 4.80 -52.80
N LEU A 205 -32.09 3.58 -52.32
CA LEU A 205 -31.78 3.32 -50.93
C LEU A 205 -30.32 3.69 -50.64
N SER A 206 -29.41 3.48 -51.62
CA SER A 206 -28.03 3.92 -51.52
C SER A 206 -27.84 5.41 -51.80
N GLY A 207 -26.76 6.00 -51.29
CA GLY A 207 -26.41 7.39 -51.49
C GLY A 207 -27.20 8.41 -50.63
N ALA A 208 -28.03 7.97 -49.70
CA ALA A 208 -28.66 8.87 -48.74
C ALA A 208 -27.68 9.33 -47.67
N VAL A 209 -27.60 10.64 -47.45
CA VAL A 209 -26.66 11.22 -46.47
C VAL A 209 -27.35 11.43 -45.14
N TYR A 210 -26.75 10.91 -44.10
CA TYR A 210 -27.18 11.08 -42.70
C TYR A 210 -26.12 11.81 -41.90
N GLY A 211 -26.51 12.84 -41.14
CA GLY A 211 -25.66 13.52 -40.19
C GLY A 211 -25.87 12.94 -38.78
N ILE A 212 -24.79 12.74 -38.05
CA ILE A 212 -24.81 12.44 -36.62
C ILE A 212 -24.55 13.73 -35.84
N TYR A 213 -25.45 14.09 -34.96
CA TYR A 213 -25.37 15.32 -34.17
C TYR A 213 -25.26 15.02 -32.68
N LYS A 214 -24.51 15.87 -31.97
CA LYS A 214 -24.53 15.99 -30.52
C LYS A 214 -25.18 17.33 -30.18
N GLY A 215 -26.44 17.32 -29.79
CA GLY A 215 -27.25 18.54 -29.75
C GLY A 215 -27.36 19.14 -31.14
N GLU A 216 -26.96 20.39 -31.34
CA GLU A 216 -26.95 21.09 -32.62
C GLU A 216 -25.63 20.95 -33.41
N THR A 217 -24.60 20.34 -32.80
CA THR A 217 -23.27 20.21 -33.42
C THR A 217 -23.20 18.95 -34.26
N LEU A 218 -22.93 19.09 -35.57
CA LEU A 218 -22.64 17.97 -36.46
C LEU A 218 -21.32 17.32 -36.07
N VAL A 219 -21.36 16.00 -35.72
CA VAL A 219 -20.20 15.19 -35.34
C VAL A 219 -19.61 14.52 -36.58
N ASP A 220 -20.45 13.93 -37.42
CA ASP A 220 -20.02 13.21 -38.63
C ASP A 220 -21.14 13.04 -39.63
N LYS A 221 -20.81 12.62 -40.87
CA LYS A 221 -21.75 12.31 -41.96
C LYS A 221 -21.46 10.93 -42.52
N TYR A 222 -22.52 10.20 -42.79
CA TYR A 222 -22.45 8.87 -43.40
C TYR A 222 -23.39 8.77 -44.58
N VAL A 223 -22.99 7.97 -45.54
CA VAL A 223 -23.77 7.74 -46.78
C VAL A 223 -24.19 6.28 -46.81
N THR A 224 -25.45 6.00 -47.11
CA THR A 224 -25.91 4.60 -47.24
C THR A 224 -25.25 3.94 -48.45
N ASP A 225 -24.79 2.70 -48.24
CA ASP A 225 -24.30 1.79 -49.28
C ASP A 225 -25.44 1.01 -49.97
N GLU A 226 -25.12 0.07 -50.83
CA GLU A 226 -26.09 -0.77 -51.57
C GLU A 226 -26.71 -1.86 -50.67
#